data_9dc27b5ad551cfeb1abd9e7337c1aadd
#
_entry.id   9dc27b5ad551cfeb1abd9e7337c1aadd
#
_cell.length_a   1.000
_cell.length_b   1.000
_cell.length_c   1.000
_cell.angle_alpha   90.00
_cell.angle_beta   90.00
_cell.angle_gamma   90.00
#
_symmetry.space_group_name_H-M   'P 1'
#
loop_
_entity.id
_entity.type
_entity.pdbx_description
1 polymer ?
#
loop_
_entity_poly.entity_id
_entity_poly.type
_entity_poly.pdbx_seq_one_letter_code
_entity_poly.pdbx_strand_id
1 'polypeptide(L)'
;MDPSARPSKRNVGAAVVTMRRAGAIHTFDSINHFFFIGQMIVPGSSYWTIGIGRAIGEVENDAEGMATMTTLGKNMAWLLKKLHA
;
A
#
# COMPACT_ATOMS: atom_id res chain seq x y z
N MET A 1 8.65 24.30 9.02
CA MET A 1 7.70 24.00 7.93
C MET A 1 6.31 23.74 8.53
N ASP A 2 5.29 24.34 7.98
CA ASP A 2 3.92 24.07 8.38
C ASP A 2 3.51 22.66 7.87
N PRO A 3 3.15 21.71 8.76
CA PRO A 3 2.71 20.39 8.33
C PRO A 3 1.50 20.40 7.40
N SER A 4 0.62 21.40 7.52
CA SER A 4 -0.57 21.51 6.68
C SER A 4 -0.24 21.90 5.22
N ALA A 5 0.95 22.40 4.95
CA ALA A 5 1.38 22.84 3.62
C ALA A 5 2.12 21.73 2.84
N ARG A 6 2.16 20.49 3.35
CA ARG A 6 2.83 19.36 2.67
C ARG A 6 2.20 19.07 1.32
N PRO A 7 3.00 18.93 0.23
CA PRO A 7 2.44 18.69 -1.11
C PRO A 7 1.63 17.40 -1.22
N SER A 8 1.98 16.37 -0.44
CA SER A 8 1.29 15.06 -0.46
C SER A 8 0.00 15.03 0.37
N LYS A 9 -0.34 16.12 1.08
CA LYS A 9 -1.54 16.18 1.92
C LYS A 9 -2.79 15.83 1.11
N ARG A 10 -3.60 14.90 1.65
CA ARG A 10 -4.85 14.40 1.05
C ARG A 10 -4.67 13.60 -0.24
N ASN A 11 -3.44 13.34 -0.67
CA ASN A 11 -3.20 12.37 -1.73
C ASN A 11 -3.44 10.95 -1.21
N VAL A 12 -3.72 10.04 -2.11
CA VAL A 12 -3.91 8.62 -1.77
C VAL A 12 -2.58 7.90 -1.91
N GLY A 13 -2.23 7.12 -0.89
CA GLY A 13 -1.02 6.31 -0.91
C GLY A 13 -1.30 4.88 -0.46
N ALA A 14 -0.49 3.93 -0.90
CA ALA A 14 -0.57 2.55 -0.48
C ALA A 14 0.82 1.93 -0.47
N ALA A 15 1.11 1.13 0.57
CA ALA A 15 2.35 0.39 0.70
C ALA A 15 2.16 -1.02 0.16
N VAL A 16 3.07 -1.44 -0.72
CA VAL A 16 3.12 -2.80 -1.26
C VAL A 16 4.54 -3.31 -1.05
N VAL A 17 4.70 -4.48 -0.45
CA VAL A 17 5.99 -5.03 -0.12
C VAL A 17 6.08 -6.47 -0.62
N THR A 18 7.20 -6.81 -1.24
CA THR A 18 7.53 -8.21 -1.54
C THR A 18 8.64 -8.65 -0.61
N MET A 19 8.63 -9.92 -0.24
CA MET A 19 9.67 -10.46 0.65
C MET A 19 10.09 -11.85 0.23
N ARG A 20 11.31 -12.21 0.62
CA ARG A 20 11.83 -13.55 0.44
C ARG A 20 11.58 -14.42 1.68
N ARG A 21 11.76 -13.87 2.89
CA ARG A 21 11.68 -14.61 4.15
C ARG A 21 10.82 -13.92 5.21
N ALA A 22 11.28 -12.76 5.71
CA ALA A 22 10.68 -12.09 6.86
C ALA A 22 10.98 -10.58 6.84
N GLY A 23 10.40 -9.84 7.77
CA GLY A 23 10.66 -8.42 7.94
C GLY A 23 9.74 -7.50 7.12
N ALA A 24 8.85 -8.05 6.30
CA ALA A 24 7.98 -7.25 5.43
C ALA A 24 7.03 -6.36 6.23
N ILE A 25 6.55 -6.82 7.39
CA ILE A 25 5.64 -6.02 8.22
C ILE A 25 6.32 -4.74 8.71
N HIS A 26 7.57 -4.80 9.12
CA HIS A 26 8.30 -3.61 9.54
C HIS A 26 8.45 -2.60 8.40
N THR A 27 8.78 -3.09 7.20
CA THR A 27 8.87 -2.24 6.01
C THR A 27 7.51 -1.64 5.66
N PHE A 28 6.47 -2.44 5.69
CA PHE A 28 5.09 -2.01 5.44
C PHE A 28 4.67 -0.91 6.41
N ASP A 29 4.90 -1.10 7.71
CA ASP A 29 4.56 -0.13 8.73
C ASP A 29 5.33 1.18 8.56
N SER A 30 6.64 1.09 8.24
CA SER A 30 7.47 2.27 8.02
C SER A 30 6.97 3.12 6.86
N ILE A 31 6.56 2.49 5.75
CA ILE A 31 6.00 3.20 4.60
C ILE A 31 4.67 3.87 4.98
N ASN A 32 3.80 3.16 5.69
CA ASN A 32 2.51 3.70 6.11
C ASN A 32 2.68 4.86 7.10
N HIS A 33 3.63 4.78 8.02
CA HIS A 33 3.93 5.89 8.92
C HIS A 33 4.32 7.16 8.15
N PHE A 34 5.09 7.00 7.09
CA PHE A 34 5.43 8.11 6.20
C PHE A 34 4.18 8.74 5.58
N PHE A 35 3.25 7.91 5.10
CA PHE A 35 1.99 8.40 4.53
C PHE A 35 1.15 9.15 5.56
N PHE A 36 1.03 8.61 6.78
CA PHE A 36 0.23 9.24 7.83
C PHE A 36 0.80 10.59 8.26
N ILE A 37 2.12 10.69 8.45
CA ILE A 37 2.74 11.98 8.81
C ILE A 37 2.61 13.00 7.67
N GLY A 38 2.49 12.54 6.42
CA GLY A 38 2.22 13.38 5.26
C GLY A 38 0.76 13.80 5.11
N GLN A 39 -0.13 13.37 5.99
CA GLN A 39 -1.57 13.61 5.92
C GLN A 39 -2.20 13.01 4.66
N MET A 40 -1.68 11.87 4.21
CA MET A 40 -2.20 11.13 3.07
C MET A 40 -3.34 10.19 3.50
N ILE A 41 -4.18 9.81 2.54
CA ILE A 41 -5.27 8.86 2.73
C ILE A 41 -4.77 7.49 2.28
N VAL A 42 -4.87 6.48 3.15
CA VAL A 42 -4.36 5.13 2.88
C VAL A 42 -5.53 4.15 2.90
N PRO A 43 -5.96 3.63 1.73
CA PRO A 43 -6.98 2.58 1.71
C PRO A 43 -6.39 1.24 2.14
N GLY A 44 -7.22 0.42 2.76
CA GLY A 44 -6.84 -0.94 3.10
C GLY A 44 -7.19 -1.94 2.02
N SER A 45 -6.89 -3.20 2.29
CA SER A 45 -7.23 -4.33 1.44
C SER A 45 -7.81 -5.46 2.30
N SER A 46 -7.94 -6.65 1.72
CA SER A 46 -8.41 -7.84 2.44
C SER A 46 -7.36 -8.38 3.42
N TYR A 47 -6.10 -8.00 3.24
CA TYR A 47 -4.99 -8.36 4.12
C TYR A 47 -3.86 -7.34 3.95
N TRP A 48 -2.73 -7.53 4.64
CA TRP A 48 -1.57 -6.66 4.44
C TRP A 48 -1.05 -6.87 3.01
N THR A 49 -0.70 -5.79 2.32
CA THR A 49 -0.30 -5.84 0.91
C THR A 49 1.15 -6.27 0.77
N ILE A 50 1.40 -7.53 1.10
CA ILE A 50 2.70 -8.19 1.08
C ILE A 50 2.65 -9.39 0.14
N GLY A 51 3.60 -9.47 -0.77
CA GLY A 51 3.77 -10.62 -1.64
C GLY A 51 5.03 -11.40 -1.28
N ILE A 52 5.03 -12.70 -1.48
CA ILE A 52 6.15 -13.58 -1.15
C ILE A 52 6.73 -14.16 -2.44
N GLY A 53 8.04 -14.00 -2.64
CA GLY A 53 8.74 -14.58 -3.77
C GLY A 53 10.25 -14.60 -3.54
N ARG A 54 10.92 -15.69 -3.98
CA ARG A 54 12.36 -15.88 -3.78
C ARG A 54 13.17 -15.59 -5.04
N ALA A 55 12.61 -15.86 -6.21
CA ALA A 55 13.26 -15.65 -7.49
C ALA A 55 12.50 -14.62 -8.33
N ILE A 56 13.11 -14.18 -9.42
CA ILE A 56 12.47 -13.23 -10.33
C ILE A 56 11.13 -13.80 -10.82
N GLY A 57 10.06 -13.03 -10.65
CA GLY A 57 8.72 -13.40 -11.09
C GLY A 57 7.98 -14.37 -10.16
N GLU A 58 8.64 -14.94 -9.13
CA GLU A 58 8.02 -15.92 -8.24
C GLU A 58 6.89 -15.33 -7.39
N VAL A 59 6.94 -14.03 -7.08
CA VAL A 59 5.89 -13.35 -6.32
C VAL A 59 4.52 -13.47 -7.01
N GLU A 60 4.49 -13.57 -8.33
CA GLU A 60 3.24 -13.73 -9.09
C GLU A 60 2.55 -15.07 -8.80
N ASN A 61 3.27 -16.05 -8.25
CA ASN A 61 2.73 -17.34 -7.86
C ASN A 61 2.14 -17.34 -6.44
N ASP A 62 2.27 -16.24 -5.71
CA ASP A 62 1.63 -16.05 -4.41
C ASP A 62 0.16 -15.65 -4.63
N ALA A 63 -0.73 -16.63 -4.70
CA ALA A 63 -2.13 -16.41 -5.02
C ALA A 63 -2.82 -15.50 -3.98
N GLU A 64 -2.52 -15.68 -2.69
CA GLU A 64 -3.07 -14.82 -1.63
C GLU A 64 -2.57 -13.39 -1.75
N GLY A 65 -1.26 -13.22 -1.96
CA GLY A 65 -0.67 -11.90 -2.16
C GLY A 65 -1.23 -11.20 -3.38
N MET A 66 -1.37 -11.92 -4.50
CA MET A 66 -1.94 -11.34 -5.73
C MET A 66 -3.41 -10.95 -5.55
N ALA A 67 -4.20 -11.76 -4.85
CA ALA A 67 -5.60 -11.43 -4.55
C ALA A 67 -5.69 -10.19 -3.66
N THR A 68 -4.81 -10.06 -2.67
CA THR A 68 -4.72 -8.88 -1.80
C THR A 68 -4.39 -7.62 -2.62
N MET A 69 -3.46 -7.71 -3.56
CA MET A 69 -3.10 -6.58 -4.43
C MET A 69 -4.26 -6.17 -5.33
N THR A 70 -5.01 -7.14 -5.88
CA THR A 70 -6.19 -6.87 -6.71
C THR A 70 -7.27 -6.14 -5.90
N THR A 71 -7.53 -6.58 -4.68
CA THR A 71 -8.48 -5.92 -3.77
C THR A 71 -8.04 -4.51 -3.44
N LEU A 72 -6.75 -4.30 -3.19
CA LEU A 72 -6.20 -2.96 -2.95
C LEU A 72 -6.45 -2.06 -4.15
N GLY A 73 -6.18 -2.53 -5.37
CA GLY A 73 -6.43 -1.76 -6.59
C GLY A 73 -7.88 -1.35 -6.75
N LYS A 74 -8.81 -2.26 -6.46
CA LYS A 74 -10.24 -1.97 -6.49
C LYS A 74 -10.65 -0.93 -5.45
N ASN A 75 -10.12 -1.05 -4.23
CA ASN A 75 -10.39 -0.10 -3.16
C ASN A 75 -9.82 1.30 -3.48
N MET A 76 -8.63 1.36 -4.04
CA MET A 76 -8.03 2.62 -4.48
C MET A 76 -8.85 3.27 -5.58
N ALA A 77 -9.30 2.51 -6.58
CA ALA A 77 -10.13 3.03 -7.66
C ALA A 77 -11.45 3.58 -7.13
N TRP A 78 -12.10 2.87 -6.22
CA TRP A 78 -13.32 3.33 -5.57
C TRP A 78 -13.09 4.65 -4.83
N LEU A 79 -12.03 4.72 -4.03
CA LEU A 79 -11.71 5.90 -3.23
C LEU A 79 -11.41 7.10 -4.12
N LEU A 80 -10.58 6.91 -5.16
CA LEU A 80 -10.23 7.99 -6.09
C LEU A 80 -11.45 8.53 -6.82
N LYS A 81 -12.38 7.68 -7.22
CA LYS A 81 -13.64 8.11 -7.82
C LYS A 81 -14.48 8.95 -6.87
N LYS A 82 -14.52 8.60 -5.59
CA LYS A 82 -15.23 9.37 -4.57
C LYS A 82 -14.61 10.73 -4.30
N LEU A 83 -13.27 10.79 -4.28
CA LEU A 83 -12.55 12.03 -3.99
C LEU A 83 -12.59 13.03 -5.16
N HIS A 84 -12.70 12.53 -6.39
CA HIS A 84 -12.66 13.35 -7.61
C HIS A 84 -13.97 13.32 -8.38
N ALA A 85 -15.04 12.94 -7.72
CA ALA A 85 -16.39 12.92 -8.33
C ALA A 85 -16.97 14.32 -8.53
#